data_703def6ba3b9cb57e5034b13bde60837
#
_entry.id   703def6ba3b9cb57e5034b13bde60837
#
_cell.length_a   1.000
_cell.length_b   1.000
_cell.length_c   1.000
_cell.angle_alpha   90.00
_cell.angle_beta   90.00
_cell.angle_gamma   90.00
#
_symmetry.space_group_name_H-M   'P 1'
#
loop_
_entity.id
_entity.type
_entity.pdbx_description
1 polymer ?
#
loop_
_entity_poly.entity_id
_entity_poly.type
_entity_poly.pdbx_seq_one_letter_code
_entity_poly.pdbx_strand_id
1 'polypeptide(L)'
;MKKTLLLTLALTSAMALGGCGQTREDRAVNGALLGGAAGAIIGGAASGRAGGALAGGIIGAAAGGILGANSAPAPRRRCVVFRYDYDGNRYCARFARYYY
;
A
#
# COMPACT_ATOMS: atom_id res chain seq x y z
N MET A 1 18.28 -9.22 -27.62
CA MET A 1 17.11 -10.02 -27.26
C MET A 1 17.21 -10.69 -25.88
N LYS A 2 18.28 -11.41 -25.53
CA LYS A 2 18.41 -12.07 -24.20
C LYS A 2 18.43 -11.07 -23.02
N LYS A 3 19.08 -9.90 -23.16
CA LYS A 3 19.15 -8.89 -22.10
C LYS A 3 17.81 -8.21 -21.81
N THR A 4 17.00 -7.97 -22.84
CA THR A 4 15.65 -7.40 -22.67
C THR A 4 14.69 -8.40 -22.04
N LEU A 5 14.83 -9.69 -22.38
CA LEU A 5 14.00 -10.75 -21.78
C LEU A 5 14.30 -10.93 -20.28
N LEU A 6 15.56 -10.84 -19.88
CA LEU A 6 15.97 -10.89 -18.46
C LEU A 6 15.48 -9.69 -17.67
N LEU A 7 15.50 -8.49 -18.29
CA LEU A 7 15.02 -7.26 -17.66
C LEU A 7 13.50 -7.29 -17.44
N THR A 8 12.74 -7.79 -18.40
CA THR A 8 11.28 -7.93 -18.27
C THR A 8 10.91 -8.99 -17.25
N LEU A 9 11.65 -10.10 -17.18
CA LEU A 9 11.40 -11.16 -16.20
C LEU A 9 11.71 -10.69 -14.77
N ALA A 10 12.78 -9.90 -14.58
CA ALA A 10 13.10 -9.31 -13.28
C ALA A 10 12.07 -8.28 -12.83
N LEU A 11 11.49 -7.50 -13.74
CA LEU A 11 10.47 -6.50 -13.44
C LEU A 11 9.13 -7.13 -13.03
N THR A 12 8.74 -8.24 -13.68
CA THR A 12 7.50 -8.95 -13.34
C THR A 12 7.59 -9.69 -12.02
N SER A 13 8.76 -10.19 -11.63
CA SER A 13 8.94 -10.85 -10.33
C SER A 13 8.88 -9.89 -9.16
N ALA A 14 9.32 -8.65 -9.33
CA ALA A 14 9.25 -7.62 -8.28
C ALA A 14 7.79 -7.19 -7.97
N MET A 15 6.91 -7.20 -8.96
CA MET A 15 5.48 -6.90 -8.75
C MET A 15 4.72 -7.99 -8.00
N ALA A 16 5.14 -9.26 -8.11
CA ALA A 16 4.44 -10.37 -7.46
C ALA A 16 4.69 -10.44 -5.95
N LEU A 17 5.76 -9.85 -5.42
CA LEU A 17 6.08 -9.88 -3.99
C LEU A 17 5.42 -8.73 -3.18
N GLY A 18 4.86 -7.71 -3.84
CA GLY A 18 4.29 -6.52 -3.19
C GLY A 18 2.83 -6.64 -2.74
N GLY A 19 2.22 -7.80 -2.83
CA GLY A 19 0.76 -7.90 -2.95
C GLY A 19 -0.09 -8.04 -1.68
N CYS A 20 0.43 -8.22 -0.48
CA CYS A 20 -0.42 -8.56 0.67
C CYS A 20 0.01 -7.92 1.99
N GLY A 21 0.11 -6.60 2.04
CA GLY A 21 0.25 -5.90 3.30
C GLY A 21 -1.11 -5.67 3.98
N GLN A 22 -1.31 -6.22 5.16
CA GLN A 22 -2.52 -5.98 5.96
C GLN A 22 -2.34 -4.78 6.89
N THR A 23 -1.12 -4.35 7.10
CA THR A 23 -0.80 -3.22 7.96
C THR A 23 -0.82 -1.89 7.19
N ARG A 24 -0.97 -0.79 7.91
CA ARG A 24 -0.88 0.54 7.33
C ARG A 24 0.51 0.81 6.72
N GLU A 25 1.53 0.28 7.35
CA GLU A 25 2.92 0.39 6.91
C GLU A 25 3.16 -0.36 5.61
N ASP A 26 2.68 -1.59 5.50
CA ASP A 26 2.78 -2.39 4.26
C ASP A 26 2.09 -1.69 3.09
N ARG A 27 0.94 -1.06 3.33
CA ARG A 27 0.22 -0.31 2.30
C ARG A 27 0.95 0.95 1.87
N ALA A 28 1.61 1.64 2.81
CA ALA A 28 2.46 2.78 2.51
C ALA A 28 3.64 2.37 1.65
N VAL A 29 4.31 1.27 2.00
CA VAL A 29 5.44 0.72 1.23
C VAL A 29 5.00 0.29 -0.17
N ASN A 30 3.90 -0.45 -0.28
CA ASN A 30 3.37 -0.88 -1.58
C ASN A 30 2.95 0.31 -2.45
N GLY A 31 2.32 1.31 -1.84
CA GLY A 31 1.96 2.56 -2.51
C GLY A 31 3.20 3.33 -2.99
N ALA A 32 4.24 3.39 -2.17
CA ALA A 32 5.50 4.04 -2.52
C ALA A 32 6.23 3.31 -3.66
N LEU A 33 6.24 1.98 -3.64
CA LEU A 33 6.86 1.17 -4.72
C LEU A 33 6.13 1.37 -6.04
N LEU A 34 4.80 1.28 -6.05
CA LEU A 34 4.01 1.48 -7.25
C LEU A 34 4.10 2.91 -7.76
N GLY A 35 3.97 3.90 -6.87
CA GLY A 35 4.08 5.31 -7.21
C GLY A 35 5.48 5.67 -7.69
N GLY A 36 6.51 5.14 -7.05
CA GLY A 36 7.90 5.34 -7.44
C GLY A 36 8.23 4.76 -8.81
N ALA A 37 7.80 3.53 -9.08
CA ALA A 37 7.98 2.89 -10.38
C ALA A 37 7.25 3.65 -11.50
N ALA A 38 5.99 4.01 -11.30
CA ALA A 38 5.21 4.77 -12.27
C ALA A 38 5.80 6.17 -12.49
N GLY A 39 6.17 6.86 -11.41
CA GLY A 39 6.80 8.17 -11.47
C GLY A 39 8.14 8.16 -12.19
N ALA A 40 8.98 7.13 -11.98
CA ALA A 40 10.24 6.96 -12.67
C ALA A 40 10.07 6.76 -14.18
N ILE A 41 9.08 5.96 -14.58
CA ILE A 41 8.77 5.72 -15.99
C ILE A 41 8.31 7.02 -16.66
N ILE A 42 7.36 7.72 -16.05
CA ILE A 42 6.81 8.98 -16.58
C ILE A 42 7.88 10.07 -16.62
N GLY A 43 8.63 10.24 -15.51
CA GLY A 43 9.69 11.25 -15.43
C GLY A 43 10.86 10.98 -16.38
N GLY A 44 11.22 9.71 -16.57
CA GLY A 44 12.23 9.28 -17.53
C GLY A 44 11.79 9.52 -18.98
N ALA A 45 10.56 9.15 -19.30
CA ALA A 45 10.00 9.35 -20.64
C ALA A 45 9.82 10.85 -20.98
N ALA A 46 9.35 11.65 -20.04
CA ALA A 46 9.12 13.08 -20.25
C ALA A 46 10.42 13.88 -20.40
N SER A 47 11.46 13.52 -19.66
CA SER A 47 12.73 14.25 -19.66
C SER A 47 13.76 13.68 -20.64
N GLY A 48 13.60 12.42 -21.06
CA GLY A 48 14.60 11.69 -21.87
C GLY A 48 15.94 11.46 -21.15
N ARG A 49 16.00 11.68 -19.84
CA ARG A 49 17.23 11.63 -19.04
C ARG A 49 17.02 10.84 -17.76
N ALA A 50 18.07 10.18 -17.28
CA ALA A 50 18.06 9.44 -16.03
C ALA A 50 17.68 10.32 -14.82
N GLY A 51 18.04 11.59 -14.81
CA GLY A 51 17.68 12.55 -13.76
C GLY A 51 16.18 12.75 -13.60
N GLY A 52 15.44 12.75 -14.71
CA GLY A 52 13.97 12.82 -14.66
C GLY A 52 13.31 11.57 -14.11
N ALA A 53 13.89 10.40 -14.41
CA ALA A 53 13.42 9.15 -13.82
C ALA A 53 13.62 9.11 -12.30
N LEU A 54 14.77 9.61 -11.82
CA LEU A 54 15.06 9.71 -10.39
C LEU A 54 14.10 10.68 -9.69
N ALA A 55 13.97 11.89 -10.23
CA ALA A 55 13.07 12.90 -9.66
C ALA A 55 11.61 12.43 -9.65
N GLY A 56 11.14 11.88 -10.78
CA GLY A 56 9.79 11.32 -10.90
C GLY A 56 9.57 10.14 -9.96
N GLY A 57 10.57 9.27 -9.80
CA GLY A 57 10.54 8.15 -8.89
C GLY A 57 10.39 8.56 -7.42
N ILE A 58 11.17 9.55 -6.98
CA ILE A 58 11.10 10.06 -5.59
C ILE A 58 9.75 10.72 -5.32
N ILE A 59 9.28 11.57 -6.21
CA ILE A 59 7.98 12.25 -6.07
C ILE A 59 6.83 11.23 -6.09
N GLY A 60 6.90 10.29 -7.03
CA GLY A 60 5.91 9.23 -7.15
C GLY A 60 5.88 8.30 -5.94
N ALA A 61 7.04 7.94 -5.37
CA ALA A 61 7.13 7.15 -4.16
C ALA A 61 6.54 7.88 -2.94
N ALA A 62 6.84 9.16 -2.77
CA ALA A 62 6.29 9.96 -1.68
C ALA A 62 4.77 10.06 -1.78
N ALA A 63 4.24 10.42 -2.95
CA ALA A 63 2.80 10.54 -3.19
C ALA A 63 2.09 9.18 -3.01
N GLY A 64 2.64 8.12 -3.62
CA GLY A 64 2.11 6.77 -3.53
C GLY A 64 2.12 6.21 -2.11
N GLY A 65 3.18 6.49 -1.33
CA GLY A 65 3.27 6.10 0.07
C GLY A 65 2.20 6.76 0.95
N ILE A 66 1.98 8.05 0.78
CA ILE A 66 0.93 8.80 1.50
C ILE A 66 -0.46 8.27 1.13
N LEU A 67 -0.73 8.07 -0.16
CA LEU A 67 -2.00 7.53 -0.62
C LEU A 67 -2.22 6.10 -0.12
N GLY A 68 -1.19 5.25 -0.17
CA GLY A 68 -1.22 3.89 0.35
C GLY A 68 -1.52 3.84 1.85
N ALA A 69 -0.85 4.67 2.65
CA ALA A 69 -1.07 4.77 4.09
C ALA A 69 -2.50 5.23 4.44
N ASN A 70 -3.05 6.18 3.67
CA ASN A 70 -4.39 6.71 3.89
C ASN A 70 -5.50 5.79 3.38
N SER A 71 -5.18 4.86 2.48
CA SER A 71 -6.11 3.84 1.98
C SER A 71 -6.30 2.67 2.96
N ALA A 72 -5.68 2.72 4.15
CA ALA A 72 -5.89 1.71 5.17
C ALA A 72 -7.36 1.72 5.63
N PRO A 73 -8.02 0.55 5.73
CA PRO A 73 -9.35 0.47 6.29
C PRO A 73 -9.35 1.04 7.70
N ALA A 74 -10.43 1.74 8.05
CA ALA A 74 -10.62 2.20 9.41
C ALA A 74 -10.52 1.01 10.39
N PRO A 75 -9.89 1.19 11.56
CA PRO A 75 -9.77 0.13 12.55
C PRO A 75 -11.14 -0.43 12.87
N ARG A 76 -11.31 -1.73 12.66
CA ARG A 76 -12.58 -2.41 12.94
C ARG A 76 -12.76 -2.47 14.46
N ARG A 77 -13.87 -1.93 14.93
CA ARG A 77 -14.26 -2.07 16.32
C ARG A 77 -14.81 -3.49 16.52
N ARG A 78 -14.08 -4.33 17.25
CA ARG A 78 -14.61 -5.63 17.68
C ARG A 78 -15.23 -5.49 19.07
N CYS A 79 -16.39 -6.10 19.26
CA CYS A 79 -16.99 -6.22 20.56
C CYS A 79 -16.19 -7.22 21.39
N VAL A 80 -15.68 -6.79 22.55
CA VAL A 80 -14.88 -7.61 23.48
C VAL A 80 -15.70 -8.05 24.69
N VAL A 81 -16.75 -7.30 25.02
CA VAL A 81 -17.63 -7.62 26.14
C VAL A 81 -19.07 -7.50 25.68
N PHE A 82 -19.75 -8.63 25.69
CA PHE A 82 -21.20 -8.69 25.45
C PHE A 82 -21.93 -8.65 26.78
N ARG A 83 -23.03 -7.93 26.84
CA ARG A 83 -23.98 -7.96 27.93
C ARG A 83 -25.37 -8.28 27.40
N TYR A 84 -26.20 -8.84 28.26
CA TYR A 84 -27.60 -9.11 27.97
C TYR A 84 -28.45 -8.03 28.63
N ASP A 85 -29.42 -7.53 27.89
CA ASP A 85 -30.41 -6.60 28.39
C ASP A 85 -31.52 -7.36 29.11
N TYR A 86 -32.41 -6.63 29.78
CA TYR A 86 -33.54 -7.21 30.54
C TYR A 86 -34.43 -8.10 29.66
N ASP A 87 -34.46 -7.81 28.35
CA ASP A 87 -35.23 -8.56 27.34
C ASP A 87 -34.45 -9.75 26.73
N GLY A 88 -33.26 -10.07 27.25
CA GLY A 88 -32.43 -11.18 26.79
C GLY A 88 -31.64 -10.92 25.48
N ASN A 89 -31.68 -9.71 24.96
CA ASN A 89 -30.95 -9.35 23.75
C ASN A 89 -29.47 -9.05 24.07
N ARG A 90 -28.56 -9.57 23.24
CA ARG A 90 -27.13 -9.31 23.36
C ARG A 90 -26.79 -7.94 22.81
N TYR A 91 -26.20 -7.08 23.62
CA TYR A 91 -25.60 -5.83 23.13
C TYR A 91 -24.13 -5.72 23.49
N CYS A 92 -23.39 -4.91 22.73
CA CYS A 92 -21.96 -4.73 22.95
C CYS A 92 -21.74 -3.66 24.02
N ALA A 93 -21.20 -4.07 25.17
CA ALA A 93 -20.90 -3.15 26.27
C ALA A 93 -19.50 -2.49 26.14
N ARG A 94 -18.56 -3.13 25.46
CA ARG A 94 -17.20 -2.58 25.26
C ARG A 94 -16.66 -2.96 23.89
N PHE A 95 -16.18 -1.96 23.16
CA PHE A 95 -15.48 -2.14 21.90
C PHE A 95 -13.96 -1.98 22.12
N ALA A 96 -13.16 -2.89 21.61
CA ALA A 96 -11.72 -2.70 21.49
C ALA A 96 -11.38 -2.34 20.05
N ARG A 97 -10.42 -1.41 19.91
CA ARG A 97 -9.80 -1.10 18.62
C ARG A 97 -8.60 -2.03 18.45
N TYR A 98 -8.65 -2.87 17.46
CA TYR A 98 -7.49 -3.63 17.04
C TYR A 98 -6.81 -2.88 15.90
N TYR A 99 -5.56 -2.52 16.12
CA TYR A 99 -4.66 -2.08 15.06
C TYR A 99 -3.94 -3.34 14.57
N TYR A 100 -4.15 -3.68 13.32
CA TYR A 100 -3.33 -4.65 12.62
C TYR A 100 -2.19 -3.93 11.95
#